data_a7aa19e3a2cb6f1fde81a9fb6e836fb9
#
_entry.id   a7aa19e3a2cb6f1fde81a9fb6e836fb9
#
_cell.length_a   1.000
_cell.length_b   1.000
_cell.length_c   1.000
_cell.angle_alpha   90.00
_cell.angle_beta   90.00
_cell.angle_gamma   90.00
#
_symmetry.space_group_name_H-M   'P 1'
#
loop_
_entity.id
_entity.type
_entity.pdbx_description
1 polymer ?
#
loop_
_entity_poly.entity_id
_entity_poly.type
_entity_poly.pdbx_seq_one_letter_code
_entity_poly.pdbx_strand_id
1 'polypeptide(L)'
;PLFSANCMLINPAIHPAQSMRKFLGANTYFHSGRQWIFTEAICNSYQNFCDQRTAPIERLVVIGRNDTTLDPNEGRQYWQQHATIHETDDGHSVAAIDAIMLASLNKWLQKA
;
A
#
# COMPACT_ATOMS: atom_id res chain seq x y z
N PRO A 1 -10.98 -8.96 5.71
CA PRO A 1 -9.70 -9.50 6.17
C PRO A 1 -9.91 -10.65 7.17
N LEU A 2 -8.96 -11.57 7.22
CA LEU A 2 -8.96 -12.66 8.21
C LEU A 2 -8.79 -12.15 9.65
N PHE A 3 -8.28 -10.95 9.80
CA PHE A 3 -8.03 -10.30 11.08
C PHE A 3 -8.57 -8.88 11.08
N SER A 4 -9.22 -8.50 12.17
CA SER A 4 -9.66 -7.12 12.40
C SER A 4 -8.63 -6.42 13.26
N ALA A 5 -7.73 -5.68 12.63
CA ALA A 5 -6.69 -4.91 13.31
C ALA A 5 -6.58 -3.53 12.68
N ASN A 6 -6.34 -2.52 13.52
CA ASN A 6 -5.98 -1.20 13.02
C ASN A 6 -4.67 -1.29 12.23
N CYS A 7 -4.55 -0.55 11.15
CA CYS A 7 -3.40 -0.67 10.28
C CYS A 7 -2.90 0.67 9.75
N MET A 8 -1.61 0.69 9.45
CA MET A 8 -0.98 1.75 8.69
C MET A 8 -0.57 1.16 7.34
N LEU A 9 -1.03 1.78 6.27
CA LEU A 9 -0.68 1.40 4.90
C LEU A 9 0.20 2.51 4.31
N ILE A 10 1.33 2.13 3.76
CA ILE A 10 2.28 3.07 3.16
C ILE A 10 2.28 2.84 1.65
N ASN A 11 1.87 3.84 0.90
CA ASN A 11 1.74 3.79 -0.56
C ASN A 11 1.10 2.47 -1.05
N PRO A 12 -0.11 2.13 -0.57
CA PRO A 12 -0.73 0.86 -0.92
C PRO A 12 -1.15 0.82 -2.38
N ALA A 13 -0.90 -0.30 -3.03
CA ALA A 13 -1.44 -0.56 -4.35
C ALA A 13 -2.94 -0.86 -4.23
N ILE A 14 -3.76 -0.10 -4.93
CA ILE A 14 -5.22 -0.21 -4.85
C ILE A 14 -5.74 -1.26 -5.81
N HIS A 15 -5.21 -1.25 -7.02
CA HIS A 15 -5.53 -2.20 -8.07
C HIS A 15 -4.25 -2.91 -8.53
N PRO A 16 -3.70 -3.81 -7.72
CA PRO A 16 -2.39 -4.42 -8.02
C PRO A 16 -2.39 -5.22 -9.32
N ALA A 17 -3.53 -5.83 -9.69
CA ALA A 17 -3.65 -6.52 -10.98
C ALA A 17 -3.48 -5.57 -12.18
N GLN A 18 -3.77 -4.29 -12.01
CA GLN A 18 -3.56 -3.28 -13.06
C GLN A 18 -2.17 -2.65 -12.94
N SER A 19 -1.80 -2.18 -11.77
CA SER A 19 -0.54 -1.46 -11.56
C SER A 19 0.70 -2.32 -11.76
N MET A 20 0.60 -3.62 -11.52
CA MET A 20 1.72 -4.56 -11.69
C MET A 20 1.90 -5.07 -13.12
N ARG A 21 0.96 -4.81 -14.03
CA ARG A 21 1.05 -5.26 -15.43
C ARG A 21 2.30 -4.75 -16.15
N LYS A 22 2.81 -3.59 -15.78
CA LYS A 22 4.04 -3.04 -16.35
C LYS A 22 5.29 -3.88 -16.05
N PHE A 23 5.21 -4.81 -15.10
CA PHE A 23 6.30 -5.70 -14.73
C PHE A 23 6.16 -7.12 -15.31
N LEU A 24 5.17 -7.37 -16.18
CA LEU A 24 5.02 -8.66 -16.83
C LEU A 24 6.29 -9.04 -17.61
N GLY A 25 6.66 -10.31 -17.56
CA GLY A 25 7.82 -10.85 -18.24
C GLY A 25 8.99 -11.15 -17.32
N ALA A 26 10.20 -11.06 -17.85
CA ALA A 26 11.42 -11.38 -17.11
C ALA A 26 11.76 -10.28 -16.11
N ASN A 27 12.01 -10.70 -14.88
CA ASN A 27 12.47 -9.84 -13.79
C ASN A 27 13.69 -10.47 -13.13
N THR A 28 14.43 -9.69 -12.36
CA THR A 28 15.64 -10.13 -11.67
C THR A 28 15.48 -9.94 -10.17
N TYR A 29 15.77 -10.96 -9.39
CA TYR A 29 15.83 -10.82 -7.94
C TYR A 29 16.95 -9.86 -7.53
N PHE A 30 16.62 -8.91 -6.69
CA PHE A 30 17.53 -7.82 -6.29
C PHE A 30 18.85 -8.33 -5.68
N HIS A 31 18.77 -9.31 -4.78
CA HIS A 31 19.95 -9.80 -4.05
C HIS A 31 20.72 -10.91 -4.78
N SER A 32 20.04 -11.81 -5.47
CA SER A 32 20.68 -12.99 -6.06
C SER A 32 21.06 -12.81 -7.52
N GLY A 33 20.48 -11.85 -8.20
CA GLY A 33 20.63 -11.68 -9.65
C GLY A 33 19.90 -12.76 -10.47
N ARG A 34 19.21 -13.71 -9.83
CA ARG A 34 18.45 -14.76 -10.52
C ARG A 34 17.23 -14.17 -11.22
N GLN A 35 16.93 -14.68 -12.39
CA GLN A 35 15.74 -14.27 -13.14
C GLN A 35 14.50 -15.07 -12.73
N TRP A 36 13.36 -14.43 -12.85
CA TRP A 36 12.05 -15.04 -12.68
C TRP A 36 11.06 -14.42 -13.67
N ILE A 37 9.99 -15.15 -13.97
CA ILE A 37 8.97 -14.69 -14.91
C ILE A 37 7.72 -14.31 -14.15
N PHE A 38 7.31 -13.05 -14.30
CA PHE A 38 6.02 -12.57 -13.81
C PHE A 38 4.98 -12.79 -14.90
N THR A 39 4.13 -13.80 -14.70
CA THR A 39 3.14 -14.21 -15.69
C THR A 39 1.85 -13.41 -15.57
N GLU A 40 1.08 -13.36 -16.65
CA GLU A 40 -0.24 -12.75 -16.64
C GLU A 40 -1.18 -13.44 -15.64
N ALA A 41 -1.11 -14.76 -15.51
CA ALA A 41 -1.90 -15.52 -14.56
C ALA A 41 -1.62 -15.08 -13.11
N ILE A 42 -0.35 -14.91 -12.75
CA ILE A 42 0.05 -14.40 -11.42
C ILE A 42 -0.47 -12.97 -11.23
N CYS A 43 -0.30 -12.11 -12.20
CA CYS A 43 -0.77 -10.72 -12.13
C CYS A 43 -2.29 -10.66 -11.92
N ASN A 44 -3.05 -11.44 -12.67
CA ASN A 44 -4.51 -11.49 -12.54
C ASN A 44 -4.97 -12.03 -11.18
N SER A 45 -4.19 -12.92 -10.56
CA SER A 45 -4.51 -13.46 -9.23
C SER A 45 -4.55 -12.39 -8.15
N TYR A 46 -3.91 -11.25 -8.34
CA TYR A 46 -3.91 -10.13 -7.39
C TYR A 46 -5.29 -9.50 -7.20
N GLN A 47 -6.24 -9.75 -8.09
CA GLN A 47 -7.64 -9.34 -7.90
C GLN A 47 -8.28 -9.97 -6.66
N ASN A 48 -7.76 -11.10 -6.19
CA ASN A 48 -8.25 -11.79 -5.01
C ASN A 48 -7.81 -11.14 -3.69
N PHE A 49 -6.90 -10.17 -3.74
CA PHE A 49 -6.31 -9.53 -2.57
C PHE A 49 -6.77 -8.08 -2.41
N CYS A 50 -8.04 -7.83 -2.67
CA CYS A 50 -8.62 -6.50 -2.49
C CYS A 50 -8.96 -6.25 -1.00
N ASP A 51 -8.61 -5.06 -0.50
CA ASP A 51 -9.01 -4.66 0.84
C ASP A 51 -10.52 -4.46 0.93
N GLN A 52 -11.09 -4.90 2.03
CA GLN A 52 -12.50 -4.64 2.35
C GLN A 52 -12.59 -3.33 3.13
N ARG A 53 -12.84 -2.23 2.43
CA ARG A 53 -12.93 -0.89 3.02
C ARG A 53 -14.01 -0.75 4.09
N THR A 54 -14.98 -1.63 4.09
CA THR A 54 -16.09 -1.64 5.04
C THR A 54 -15.77 -2.30 6.38
N ALA A 55 -14.61 -2.95 6.51
CA ALA A 55 -14.19 -3.53 7.78
C ALA A 55 -14.10 -2.44 8.88
N PRO A 56 -14.62 -2.70 10.10
CA PRO A 56 -14.65 -1.70 11.17
C PRO A 56 -13.32 -1.56 11.88
N ILE A 57 -12.29 -1.15 11.14
CA ILE A 57 -10.94 -0.92 11.63
C ILE A 57 -10.51 0.51 11.34
N GLU A 58 -9.63 1.05 12.17
CA GLU A 58 -9.00 2.33 11.88
C GLU A 58 -7.82 2.12 10.92
N ARG A 59 -7.74 2.97 9.91
CA ARG A 59 -6.64 2.95 8.93
C ARG A 59 -5.98 4.32 8.90
N LEU A 60 -4.66 4.32 8.91
CA LEU A 60 -3.85 5.47 8.50
C LEU A 60 -3.21 5.10 7.17
N VAL A 61 -3.53 5.86 6.13
CA VAL A 61 -2.93 5.67 4.80
C VAL A 61 -1.93 6.79 4.57
N VAL A 62 -0.67 6.41 4.43
CA VAL A 62 0.43 7.34 4.14
C VAL A 62 0.68 7.34 2.63
N ILE A 63 0.62 8.52 2.05
CA ILE A 63 0.81 8.71 0.61
C ILE A 63 2.02 9.61 0.38
N GLY A 64 3.02 9.10 -0.34
CA GLY A 64 4.11 9.90 -0.88
C GLY A 64 3.61 10.68 -2.09
N ARG A 65 3.50 12.00 -1.97
CA ARG A 65 2.95 12.83 -3.05
C ARG A 65 3.79 12.87 -4.31
N ASN A 66 5.04 12.45 -4.22
CA ASN A 66 5.97 12.35 -5.34
C ASN A 66 6.16 10.90 -5.84
N ASP A 67 5.25 9.98 -5.47
CA ASP A 67 5.28 8.60 -5.91
C ASP A 67 5.13 8.52 -7.43
N THR A 68 6.11 7.90 -8.09
CA THR A 68 6.10 7.65 -9.54
C THR A 68 5.80 6.18 -9.88
N THR A 69 5.74 5.32 -8.89
CA THR A 69 5.40 3.90 -9.05
C THR A 69 3.90 3.69 -9.05
N LEU A 70 3.19 4.36 -8.14
CA LEU A 70 1.73 4.37 -8.04
C LEU A 70 1.24 5.82 -8.13
N ASP A 71 0.02 6.01 -8.61
CA ASP A 71 -0.60 7.34 -8.70
C ASP A 71 -1.13 7.78 -7.32
N PRO A 72 -0.57 8.83 -6.71
CA PRO A 72 -1.05 9.33 -5.42
C PRO A 72 -2.52 9.78 -5.45
N ASN A 73 -3.00 10.31 -6.57
CA ASN A 73 -4.40 10.76 -6.70
C ASN A 73 -5.37 9.59 -6.61
N GLU A 74 -5.03 8.46 -7.20
CA GLU A 74 -5.82 7.23 -7.11
C GLU A 74 -5.94 6.78 -5.65
N GLY A 75 -4.84 6.81 -4.91
CA GLY A 75 -4.82 6.48 -3.48
C GLY A 75 -5.71 7.41 -2.66
N ARG A 76 -5.64 8.72 -2.89
CA ARG A 76 -6.48 9.70 -2.20
C ARG A 76 -7.96 9.45 -2.45
N GLN A 77 -8.36 9.27 -3.70
CA GLN A 77 -9.76 9.04 -4.07
C GLN A 77 -10.30 7.75 -3.47
N TYR A 78 -9.51 6.71 -3.46
CA TYR A 78 -9.93 5.42 -2.93
C TYR A 78 -10.12 5.44 -1.41
N TRP A 79 -9.21 6.08 -0.67
CA TRP A 79 -9.16 6.00 0.79
C TRP A 79 -9.83 7.16 1.52
N GLN A 80 -10.15 8.27 0.87
CA GLN A 80 -10.57 9.51 1.51
C GLN A 80 -11.77 9.38 2.46
N GLN A 81 -12.67 8.41 2.24
CA GLN A 81 -13.85 8.17 3.07
C GLN A 81 -13.70 6.97 4.03
N HIS A 82 -12.58 6.28 3.97
CA HIS A 82 -12.38 5.01 4.67
C HIS A 82 -11.12 4.98 5.54
N ALA A 83 -10.34 6.04 5.53
CA ALA A 83 -9.09 6.13 6.24
C ALA A 83 -8.73 7.58 6.55
N THR A 84 -7.86 7.77 7.54
CA THR A 84 -7.13 9.03 7.71
C THR A 84 -5.97 9.03 6.72
N ILE A 85 -5.84 10.09 5.93
CA ILE A 85 -4.76 10.21 4.94
C ILE A 85 -3.70 11.16 5.47
N HIS A 86 -2.47 10.71 5.47
CA HIS A 86 -1.29 11.51 5.76
C HIS A 86 -0.38 11.53 4.54
N GLU A 87 -0.09 12.72 4.02
CA GLU A 87 0.78 12.88 2.86
C GLU A 87 2.15 13.34 3.27
N THR A 88 3.17 12.76 2.61
CA THR A 88 4.57 13.14 2.78
C THR A 88 5.14 13.65 1.44
N ASP A 89 6.29 14.31 1.49
CA ASP A 89 7.00 14.73 0.27
C ASP A 89 7.86 13.61 -0.34
N ASP A 90 7.75 12.40 0.19
CA ASP A 90 8.47 11.22 -0.31
C ASP A 90 7.91 10.71 -1.63
N GLY A 91 8.70 9.85 -2.28
CA GLY A 91 8.25 9.02 -3.41
C GLY A 91 7.53 7.75 -2.93
N HIS A 92 7.72 6.65 -3.66
CA HIS A 92 7.10 5.36 -3.30
C HIS A 92 7.60 4.83 -1.95
N SER A 93 8.86 5.06 -1.63
CA SER A 93 9.43 4.69 -0.32
C SER A 93 9.40 5.88 0.62
N VAL A 94 8.87 5.68 1.82
CA VAL A 94 8.83 6.69 2.87
C VAL A 94 10.09 6.56 3.71
N ALA A 95 10.83 7.67 3.87
CA ALA A 95 12.16 7.65 4.47
C ALA A 95 12.15 7.39 5.98
N ALA A 96 11.12 7.85 6.70
CA ALA A 96 11.05 7.71 8.15
C ALA A 96 9.61 7.77 8.65
N ILE A 97 9.38 7.18 9.82
CA ILE A 97 8.15 7.37 10.56
C ILE A 97 8.19 8.76 11.21
N ASP A 98 7.26 9.62 10.84
CA ASP A 98 7.14 10.96 11.42
C ASP A 98 6.25 10.98 12.67
N ALA A 99 6.07 12.17 13.23
CA ALA A 99 5.30 12.36 14.47
C ALA A 99 3.82 11.97 14.32
N ILE A 100 3.23 12.14 13.13
CA ILE A 100 1.83 11.79 12.87
C ILE A 100 1.66 10.28 12.84
N MET A 101 2.54 9.57 12.15
CA MET A 101 2.55 8.11 12.11
C MET A 101 2.76 7.53 13.51
N LEU A 102 3.72 8.08 14.26
CA LEU A 102 4.04 7.62 15.61
C LEU A 102 2.85 7.84 16.57
N ALA A 103 2.17 8.97 16.48
CA ALA A 103 0.99 9.25 17.30
C ALA A 103 -0.14 8.24 17.05
N SER A 104 -0.38 7.86 15.80
CA SER A 104 -1.36 6.84 15.45
C SER A 104 -0.99 5.47 16.01
N LEU A 105 0.25 5.06 15.86
CA LEU A 105 0.73 3.79 16.41
C LEU A 105 0.58 3.75 17.92
N ASN A 106 0.98 4.80 18.62
CA ASN A 106 0.84 4.88 20.08
C ASN A 106 -0.61 4.81 20.53
N LYS A 107 -1.51 5.51 19.84
CA LYS A 107 -2.95 5.47 20.12
C LYS A 107 -3.51 4.04 20.00
N TRP A 108 -3.10 3.30 18.98
CA TRP A 108 -3.56 1.93 18.78
C TRP A 108 -2.99 0.96 19.81
N LEU A 109 -1.73 1.11 20.18
CA LEU A 109 -1.09 0.28 21.20
C LEU A 109 -1.74 0.46 22.58
N GLN A 110 -2.20 1.68 22.91
CA GLN A 110 -2.90 1.95 24.16
C GLN A 110 -4.28 1.32 24.24
N LYS A 111 -4.91 1.03 23.11
CA LYS A 111 -6.23 0.38 23.02
C LYS A 111 -6.17 -1.14 23.11
N ALA A 112 -5.00 -1.70 23.03
CA ALA A 112 -4.80 -3.16 23.02
C ALA A 112 -4.95 -3.77 24.41
#